data_cb68123d3578550ce5e9284e2422e074
#
_entry.id   cb68123d3578550ce5e9284e2422e074
#
_cell.length_a   1.000
_cell.length_b   1.000
_cell.length_c   1.000
_cell.angle_alpha   90.00
_cell.angle_beta   90.00
_cell.angle_gamma   90.00
#
_symmetry.space_group_name_H-M   'P 1'
#
loop_
_entity.id
_entity.type
_entity.pdbx_description
1 polymer ?
#
loop_
_entity_poly.entity_id
_entity_poly.type
_entity_poly.pdbx_seq_one_letter_code
_entity_poly.pdbx_strand_id
1 'polypeptide(L)'
;MAEASAANKLLDHRRVAPQGRFRRPRLYVVGEAPGAVEAAQGKPFAGPAGNALRKMLKEGGIDPGQLRLANAIPFRPIEHSKDCKPRNRSPTTEEIQCYGAAVLTDIRRSRPGVIVALGSTAARLFGASQSIRAARKAKSQFEGHPLRVTFHPAYVRRFNGHRQSRPSGLKCAKSGSHGTSLRKSGGTLVEPADEMEQEPPNCAKGR
;
A
#
# COMPACT_ATOMS: atom_id res chain seq x y z
N MET A 1 -18.50 -26.35 10.15
CA MET A 1 -17.07 -25.91 10.22
C MET A 1 -16.80 -24.60 9.47
N ALA A 2 -17.68 -24.11 8.57
CA ALA A 2 -17.53 -22.85 7.84
C ALA A 2 -17.91 -21.59 8.64
N GLU A 3 -18.86 -21.68 9.56
CA GLU A 3 -19.35 -20.53 10.33
C GLU A 3 -18.37 -19.99 11.38
N ALA A 4 -17.54 -20.86 11.98
CA ALA A 4 -16.51 -20.42 12.94
C ALA A 4 -15.40 -19.56 12.31
N SER A 5 -15.22 -19.61 10.98
CA SER A 5 -14.24 -18.82 10.24
C SER A 5 -14.69 -17.37 10.00
N ALA A 6 -15.98 -17.11 9.94
CA ALA A 6 -16.53 -15.76 9.69
C ALA A 6 -16.52 -14.86 10.95
N ALA A 7 -16.75 -15.45 12.12
CA ALA A 7 -16.82 -14.73 13.40
C ALA A 7 -15.50 -14.10 13.85
N ASN A 8 -14.37 -14.45 13.25
CA ASN A 8 -13.04 -13.96 13.62
C ASN A 8 -12.45 -12.91 12.65
N LYS A 9 -13.22 -12.53 11.62
CA LYS A 9 -12.77 -11.58 10.59
C LYS A 9 -13.36 -10.20 10.89
N LEU A 10 -12.54 -9.30 11.38
CA LEU A 10 -12.93 -7.95 11.76
C LEU A 10 -12.23 -6.89 10.90
N LEU A 11 -12.76 -5.68 10.88
CA LEU A 11 -12.11 -4.49 10.36
C LEU A 11 -11.81 -3.51 11.51
N ASP A 12 -10.60 -3.01 11.54
CA ASP A 12 -10.28 -1.82 12.33
C ASP A 12 -10.81 -0.61 11.57
N HIS A 13 -11.83 0.05 12.10
CA HIS A 13 -12.57 1.12 11.44
C HIS A 13 -11.81 2.45 11.33
N ARG A 14 -10.56 2.51 11.78
CA ARG A 14 -9.69 3.67 11.54
C ARG A 14 -9.38 3.79 10.06
N ARG A 15 -9.97 4.81 9.45
CA ARG A 15 -9.85 5.03 8.00
C ARG A 15 -8.47 5.56 7.64
N VAL A 16 -7.87 4.97 6.61
CA VAL A 16 -6.63 5.45 5.99
C VAL A 16 -6.95 5.95 4.59
N ALA A 17 -7.05 7.28 4.45
CA ALA A 17 -7.38 7.93 3.19
C ALA A 17 -6.19 7.93 2.21
N PRO A 18 -6.44 8.07 0.88
CA PRO A 18 -5.39 8.31 -0.10
C PRO A 18 -4.61 9.59 0.21
N GLN A 19 -3.28 9.56 0.05
CA GLN A 19 -2.40 10.69 0.33
C GLN A 19 -1.45 11.01 -0.82
N GLY A 20 -0.92 12.25 -0.81
CA GLY A 20 0.00 12.77 -1.82
C GLY A 20 -0.70 13.62 -2.88
N ARG A 21 -0.04 13.84 -4.03
CA ARG A 21 -0.52 14.72 -5.08
C ARG A 21 -1.88 14.28 -5.62
N PHE A 22 -2.90 15.10 -5.46
CA PHE A 22 -4.25 14.76 -5.90
C PHE A 22 -4.42 14.98 -7.41
N ARG A 23 -4.10 16.17 -7.93
CA ARG A 23 -4.34 16.48 -9.35
C ARG A 23 -3.21 15.97 -10.23
N ARG A 24 -3.54 15.08 -11.17
CA ARG A 24 -2.64 14.51 -12.18
C ARG A 24 -1.32 13.99 -11.57
N PRO A 25 -1.36 13.10 -10.57
CA PRO A 25 -0.14 12.49 -10.09
C PRO A 25 0.53 11.69 -11.22
N ARG A 26 1.86 11.70 -11.27
CA ARG A 26 2.58 10.88 -12.24
C ARG A 26 2.30 9.39 -12.03
N LEU A 27 2.30 8.97 -10.76
CA LEU A 27 1.93 7.61 -10.37
C LEU A 27 0.85 7.63 -9.29
N TYR A 28 -0.16 6.80 -9.48
CA TYR A 28 -1.13 6.43 -8.47
C TYR A 28 -0.84 5.02 -8.00
N VAL A 29 -0.34 4.86 -6.79
CA VAL A 29 0.10 3.56 -6.26
C VAL A 29 -0.96 3.01 -5.32
N VAL A 30 -1.45 1.81 -5.62
CA VAL A 30 -2.47 1.11 -4.84
C VAL A 30 -1.85 -0.11 -4.16
N GLY A 31 -1.87 -0.12 -2.83
CA GLY A 31 -1.51 -1.27 -2.00
C GLY A 31 -2.69 -2.18 -1.70
N GLU A 32 -2.49 -3.13 -0.79
CA GLU A 32 -3.49 -4.10 -0.36
C GLU A 32 -4.50 -3.49 0.62
N ALA A 33 -4.05 -3.22 1.83
CA ALA A 33 -4.81 -2.68 2.95
C ALA A 33 -3.86 -2.04 3.96
N PRO A 34 -4.34 -1.16 4.85
CA PRO A 34 -3.52 -0.64 5.95
C PRO A 34 -3.06 -1.75 6.90
N GLY A 35 -1.84 -1.64 7.39
CA GLY A 35 -1.35 -2.38 8.54
C GLY A 35 -1.60 -1.64 9.86
N ALA A 36 -1.06 -2.17 10.97
CA ALA A 36 -1.22 -1.56 12.29
C ALA A 36 -0.64 -0.14 12.37
N VAL A 37 0.52 0.09 11.75
CA VAL A 37 1.19 1.40 11.74
C VAL A 37 0.39 2.39 10.91
N GLU A 38 -0.07 1.99 9.74
CA GLU A 38 -0.89 2.80 8.86
C GLU A 38 -2.21 3.19 9.52
N ALA A 39 -2.90 2.24 10.16
CA ALA A 39 -4.15 2.50 10.88
C ALA A 39 -3.95 3.44 12.07
N ALA A 40 -2.81 3.31 12.80
CA ALA A 40 -2.49 4.19 13.92
C ALA A 40 -2.16 5.62 13.48
N GLN A 41 -1.52 5.79 12.33
CA GLN A 41 -1.08 7.10 11.82
C GLN A 41 -2.06 7.75 10.84
N GLY A 42 -3.10 7.02 10.38
CA GLY A 42 -3.99 7.49 9.32
C GLY A 42 -3.31 7.71 7.97
N LYS A 43 -2.13 7.10 7.74
CA LYS A 43 -1.31 7.36 6.55
C LYS A 43 -1.01 6.06 5.79
N PRO A 44 -1.28 5.99 4.46
CA PRO A 44 -0.95 4.82 3.66
C PRO A 44 0.57 4.65 3.56
N PHE A 45 1.03 3.42 3.58
CA PHE A 45 2.45 3.08 3.48
C PHE A 45 3.35 3.71 4.57
N ALA A 46 2.84 3.95 5.77
CA ALA A 46 3.62 4.49 6.88
C ALA A 46 4.58 3.45 7.50
N GLY A 47 4.28 2.17 7.37
CA GLY A 47 5.03 1.07 7.94
C GLY A 47 6.22 0.57 7.09
N PRO A 48 6.78 -0.60 7.45
CA PRO A 48 7.98 -1.14 6.81
C PRO A 48 7.86 -1.42 5.30
N ALA A 49 6.65 -1.79 4.82
CA ALA A 49 6.39 -1.96 3.39
C ALA A 49 6.47 -0.63 2.64
N GLY A 50 5.99 0.45 3.25
CA GLY A 50 6.07 1.80 2.70
C GLY A 50 7.51 2.33 2.66
N ASN A 51 8.33 2.01 3.66
CA ASN A 51 9.76 2.35 3.63
C ASN A 51 10.47 1.67 2.45
N ALA A 52 10.18 0.38 2.22
CA ALA A 52 10.71 -0.35 1.07
C ALA A 52 10.22 0.24 -0.26
N LEU A 53 8.94 0.62 -0.35
CA LEU A 53 8.38 1.29 -1.52
C LEU A 53 9.10 2.61 -1.80
N ARG A 54 9.24 3.48 -0.80
CA ARG A 54 9.94 4.76 -0.95
C ARG A 54 11.40 4.59 -1.40
N LYS A 55 12.09 3.58 -0.86
CA LYS A 55 13.46 3.26 -1.29
C LYS A 55 13.50 2.90 -2.77
N MET A 56 12.64 1.98 -3.22
CA MET A 56 12.56 1.56 -4.63
C MET A 56 12.20 2.72 -5.57
N LEU A 57 11.27 3.59 -5.17
CA LEU A 57 10.88 4.78 -5.95
C LEU A 57 12.04 5.76 -6.08
N LYS A 58 12.78 6.01 -4.98
CA LYS A 58 13.97 6.86 -4.97
C LYS A 58 15.08 6.30 -5.89
N GLU A 59 15.35 5.00 -5.80
CA GLU A 59 16.31 4.30 -6.67
C GLU A 59 15.90 4.36 -8.15
N GLY A 60 14.59 4.38 -8.43
CA GLY A 60 14.02 4.57 -9.76
C GLY A 60 13.95 6.03 -10.23
N GLY A 61 14.48 7.00 -9.48
CA GLY A 61 14.43 8.43 -9.83
C GLY A 61 13.03 9.03 -9.84
N ILE A 62 12.10 8.46 -9.05
CA ILE A 62 10.71 8.93 -8.99
C ILE A 62 10.56 9.90 -7.83
N ASP A 63 10.15 11.13 -8.14
CA ASP A 63 9.88 12.18 -7.17
C ASP A 63 8.67 11.84 -6.29
N PRO A 64 8.81 11.78 -4.95
CA PRO A 64 7.70 11.56 -4.03
C PRO A 64 6.55 12.59 -4.17
N GLY A 65 6.86 13.83 -4.52
CA GLY A 65 5.87 14.89 -4.75
C GLY A 65 4.96 14.64 -5.97
N GLN A 66 5.28 13.66 -6.79
CA GLN A 66 4.52 13.27 -7.98
C GLN A 66 3.63 12.04 -7.74
N LEU A 67 3.58 11.55 -6.50
CA LEU A 67 2.88 10.32 -6.14
C LEU A 67 1.54 10.60 -5.48
N ARG A 68 0.57 9.69 -5.72
CA ARG A 68 -0.58 9.50 -4.87
C ARG A 68 -0.60 8.05 -4.39
N LEU A 69 -0.76 7.86 -3.10
CA LEU A 69 -0.67 6.57 -2.43
C LEU A 69 -2.03 6.21 -1.82
N ALA A 70 -2.51 5.00 -2.07
CA ALA A 70 -3.74 4.47 -1.52
C ALA A 70 -3.62 2.97 -1.26
N ASN A 71 -4.60 2.39 -0.58
CA ASN A 71 -4.80 0.95 -0.48
C ASN A 71 -6.12 0.55 -1.17
N ALA A 72 -6.24 -0.71 -1.60
CA ALA A 72 -7.47 -1.23 -2.23
C ALA A 72 -8.70 -1.08 -1.33
N ILE A 73 -8.50 -1.18 -0.01
CA ILE A 73 -9.51 -0.84 1.00
C ILE A 73 -8.93 0.15 2.02
N PRO A 74 -9.75 1.07 2.58
CA PRO A 74 -9.25 2.09 3.50
C PRO A 74 -9.12 1.63 4.97
N PHE A 75 -9.58 0.43 5.29
CA PHE A 75 -9.61 -0.12 6.64
C PHE A 75 -8.62 -1.28 6.79
N ARG A 76 -8.10 -1.48 8.00
CA ARG A 76 -7.20 -2.59 8.33
C ARG A 76 -8.00 -3.86 8.57
N PRO A 77 -7.86 -4.92 7.73
CA PRO A 77 -8.45 -6.22 8.02
C PRO A 77 -7.66 -6.93 9.11
N ILE A 78 -8.37 -7.41 10.13
CA ILE A 78 -7.76 -8.12 11.24
C ILE A 78 -8.43 -9.48 11.47
N GLU A 79 -7.67 -10.37 12.03
CA GLU A 79 -8.13 -11.61 12.64
C GLU A 79 -7.51 -11.74 14.03
N HIS A 80 -8.19 -12.42 14.94
CA HIS A 80 -7.61 -12.71 16.24
C HIS A 80 -6.84 -14.04 16.19
N SER A 81 -5.60 -14.02 16.69
CA SER A 81 -4.85 -15.25 16.93
C SER A 81 -5.45 -16.03 18.10
N LYS A 82 -4.98 -17.25 18.31
CA LYS A 82 -5.38 -18.08 19.48
C LYS A 82 -5.18 -17.33 20.82
N ASP A 83 -4.21 -16.44 20.89
CA ASP A 83 -3.89 -15.60 22.06
C ASP A 83 -4.68 -14.27 22.06
N CYS A 84 -5.79 -14.16 21.36
CA CYS A 84 -6.64 -12.97 21.23
C CYS A 84 -5.91 -11.71 20.73
N LYS A 85 -4.71 -11.82 20.16
CA LYS A 85 -3.97 -10.68 19.61
C LYS A 85 -4.39 -10.40 18.16
N PRO A 86 -4.67 -9.14 17.81
CA PRO A 86 -5.07 -8.77 16.45
C PRO A 86 -3.89 -8.94 15.49
N ARG A 87 -4.09 -9.70 14.42
CA ARG A 87 -3.14 -9.89 13.32
C ARG A 87 -3.72 -9.35 12.02
N ASN A 88 -2.85 -8.86 11.14
CA ASN A 88 -3.28 -8.46 9.80
C ASN A 88 -3.63 -9.72 8.99
N ARG A 89 -4.73 -9.66 8.27
CA ARG A 89 -5.10 -10.62 7.23
C ARG A 89 -5.24 -9.93 5.87
N SER A 90 -5.33 -10.69 4.79
CA SER A 90 -5.71 -10.14 3.50
C SER A 90 -7.20 -9.82 3.47
N PRO A 91 -7.62 -8.75 2.76
CA PRO A 91 -9.02 -8.46 2.52
C PRO A 91 -9.72 -9.58 1.77
N THR A 92 -11.00 -9.80 2.08
CA THR A 92 -11.85 -10.68 1.29
C THR A 92 -12.25 -10.04 -0.03
N THR A 93 -12.82 -10.82 -0.94
CA THR A 93 -13.32 -10.31 -2.22
C THR A 93 -14.47 -9.33 -2.00
N GLU A 94 -15.36 -9.64 -1.06
CA GLU A 94 -16.51 -8.82 -0.67
C GLU A 94 -16.05 -7.47 -0.07
N GLU A 95 -15.02 -7.48 0.77
CA GLU A 95 -14.43 -6.26 1.33
C GLU A 95 -13.83 -5.37 0.23
N ILE A 96 -13.15 -5.97 -0.76
CA ILE A 96 -12.60 -5.21 -1.90
C ILE A 96 -13.74 -4.62 -2.74
N GLN A 97 -14.80 -5.37 -2.99
CA GLN A 97 -15.95 -4.89 -3.76
C GLN A 97 -16.68 -3.76 -3.02
N CYS A 98 -16.89 -3.92 -1.72
CA CYS A 98 -17.58 -2.93 -0.89
C CYS A 98 -16.80 -1.61 -0.77
N TYR A 99 -15.53 -1.70 -0.38
CA TYR A 99 -14.75 -0.51 -0.02
C TYR A 99 -13.87 0.02 -1.14
N GLY A 100 -13.60 -0.77 -2.17
CA GLY A 100 -12.72 -0.40 -3.28
C GLY A 100 -13.28 0.73 -4.15
N ALA A 101 -14.60 0.91 -4.18
CA ALA A 101 -15.25 1.96 -4.96
C ALA A 101 -14.73 3.37 -4.63
N ALA A 102 -14.39 3.63 -3.38
CA ALA A 102 -13.82 4.91 -2.94
C ALA A 102 -12.47 5.21 -3.60
N VAL A 103 -11.59 4.21 -3.69
CA VAL A 103 -10.28 4.33 -4.35
C VAL A 103 -10.44 4.50 -5.86
N LEU A 104 -11.36 3.77 -6.49
CA LEU A 104 -11.65 3.92 -7.92
C LEU A 104 -12.18 5.33 -8.22
N THR A 105 -13.04 5.87 -7.37
CA THR A 105 -13.52 7.25 -7.48
C THR A 105 -12.38 8.27 -7.34
N ASP A 106 -11.46 8.06 -6.39
CA ASP A 106 -10.30 8.93 -6.22
C ASP A 106 -9.37 8.89 -7.45
N ILE A 107 -9.17 7.73 -8.06
CA ILE A 107 -8.41 7.57 -9.31
C ILE A 107 -9.07 8.36 -10.45
N ARG A 108 -10.37 8.23 -10.65
CA ARG A 108 -11.13 8.98 -11.68
C ARG A 108 -10.96 10.49 -11.52
N ARG A 109 -11.10 10.98 -10.29
CA ARG A 109 -11.00 12.41 -9.98
C ARG A 109 -9.57 12.94 -10.10
N SER A 110 -8.57 12.15 -9.73
CA SER A 110 -7.17 12.57 -9.75
C SER A 110 -6.53 12.51 -11.14
N ARG A 111 -7.04 11.68 -12.06
CA ARG A 111 -6.56 11.49 -13.44
C ARG A 111 -5.05 11.23 -13.51
N PRO A 112 -4.55 10.12 -12.97
CA PRO A 112 -3.13 9.83 -12.91
C PRO A 112 -2.52 9.52 -14.29
N GLY A 113 -1.21 9.74 -14.42
CA GLY A 113 -0.48 9.32 -15.61
C GLY A 113 -0.37 7.79 -15.73
N VAL A 114 -0.11 7.11 -14.62
CA VAL A 114 -0.02 5.65 -14.54
C VAL A 114 -0.58 5.16 -13.21
N ILE A 115 -1.34 4.09 -13.22
CA ILE A 115 -1.78 3.36 -12.03
C ILE A 115 -0.83 2.18 -11.79
N VAL A 116 -0.38 2.00 -10.55
CA VAL A 116 0.48 0.90 -10.14
C VAL A 116 -0.21 0.09 -9.04
N ALA A 117 -0.62 -1.13 -9.33
CA ALA A 117 -1.21 -2.07 -8.37
C ALA A 117 -0.13 -2.96 -7.76
N LEU A 118 0.02 -2.89 -6.43
CA LEU A 118 1.03 -3.63 -5.66
C LEU A 118 0.43 -4.91 -5.07
N GLY A 119 0.73 -6.05 -5.68
CA GLY A 119 0.27 -7.36 -5.24
C GLY A 119 -1.06 -7.80 -5.85
N SER A 120 -1.44 -9.04 -5.56
CA SER A 120 -2.65 -9.66 -6.13
C SER A 120 -3.95 -9.00 -5.65
N THR A 121 -4.00 -8.57 -4.40
CA THR A 121 -5.17 -7.92 -3.80
C THR A 121 -5.47 -6.59 -4.49
N ALA A 122 -4.44 -5.73 -4.68
CA ALA A 122 -4.59 -4.49 -5.41
C ALA A 122 -4.95 -4.74 -6.89
N ALA A 123 -4.40 -5.79 -7.51
CA ALA A 123 -4.73 -6.14 -8.88
C ALA A 123 -6.20 -6.59 -9.04
N ARG A 124 -6.76 -7.31 -8.05
CA ARG A 124 -8.19 -7.71 -8.05
C ARG A 124 -9.14 -6.51 -8.03
N LEU A 125 -8.77 -5.40 -7.41
CA LEU A 125 -9.56 -4.16 -7.47
C LEU A 125 -9.81 -3.69 -8.91
N PHE A 126 -8.89 -3.98 -9.82
CA PHE A 126 -8.97 -3.66 -11.25
C PHE A 126 -9.42 -4.85 -12.12
N GLY A 127 -10.04 -5.86 -11.53
CA GLY A 127 -10.56 -7.02 -12.24
C GLY A 127 -9.54 -8.07 -12.67
N ALA A 128 -8.29 -7.98 -12.21
CA ALA A 128 -7.28 -8.99 -12.53
C ALA A 128 -7.56 -10.30 -11.77
N SER A 129 -7.97 -11.33 -12.51
CA SER A 129 -8.17 -12.70 -12.01
C SER A 129 -6.93 -13.59 -12.17
N GLN A 130 -5.94 -13.15 -12.92
CA GLN A 130 -4.75 -13.89 -13.26
C GLN A 130 -3.71 -13.92 -12.11
N SER A 131 -2.75 -14.84 -12.22
CA SER A 131 -1.60 -14.83 -11.31
C SER A 131 -0.84 -13.51 -11.42
N ILE A 132 -0.24 -13.05 -10.32
CA ILE A 132 0.57 -11.82 -10.29
C ILE A 132 1.68 -11.81 -11.35
N ARG A 133 2.23 -12.98 -11.69
CA ARG A 133 3.27 -13.11 -12.72
C ARG A 133 2.71 -12.85 -14.12
N ALA A 134 1.52 -13.33 -14.43
CA ALA A 134 0.83 -13.09 -15.69
C ALA A 134 0.38 -11.62 -15.78
N ALA A 135 -0.25 -11.09 -14.73
CA ALA A 135 -0.72 -9.71 -14.66
C ALA A 135 0.43 -8.68 -14.83
N ARG A 136 1.65 -8.98 -14.36
CA ARG A 136 2.83 -8.12 -14.57
C ARG A 136 3.26 -8.00 -16.03
N LYS A 137 3.06 -9.05 -16.82
CA LYS A 137 3.44 -9.07 -18.26
C LYS A 137 2.38 -8.40 -19.12
N ALA A 138 1.14 -8.33 -18.64
CA ALA A 138 0.03 -7.76 -19.37
C ALA A 138 0.16 -6.23 -19.48
N LYS A 139 -0.09 -5.70 -20.68
CA LYS A 139 -0.34 -4.29 -20.90
C LYS A 139 -1.82 -4.03 -20.62
N SER A 140 -2.14 -3.59 -19.41
CA SER A 140 -3.52 -3.35 -18.99
C SER A 140 -3.78 -1.85 -18.87
N GLN A 141 -5.06 -1.48 -18.96
CA GLN A 141 -5.55 -0.13 -18.73
C GLN A 141 -6.77 -0.18 -17.80
N PHE A 142 -6.97 0.88 -17.06
CA PHE A 142 -8.18 1.10 -16.29
C PHE A 142 -8.74 2.49 -16.67
N GLU A 143 -9.90 2.52 -17.29
CA GLU A 143 -10.59 3.74 -17.76
C GLU A 143 -9.66 4.71 -18.54
N GLY A 144 -8.90 4.16 -19.49
CA GLY A 144 -7.96 4.92 -20.30
C GLY A 144 -6.59 5.21 -19.66
N HIS A 145 -6.43 4.95 -18.36
CA HIS A 145 -5.15 5.09 -17.68
C HIS A 145 -4.31 3.82 -17.77
N PRO A 146 -3.02 3.89 -18.12
CA PRO A 146 -2.14 2.73 -18.09
C PRO A 146 -2.10 2.11 -16.69
N LEU A 147 -2.39 0.80 -16.60
CA LEU A 147 -2.30 0.01 -15.37
C LEU A 147 -1.06 -0.88 -15.41
N ARG A 148 -0.27 -0.86 -14.36
CA ARG A 148 0.87 -1.74 -14.16
C ARG A 148 0.69 -2.51 -12.86
N VAL A 149 0.83 -3.81 -12.93
CA VAL A 149 0.78 -4.70 -11.77
C VAL A 149 2.19 -5.13 -11.41
N THR A 150 2.54 -5.13 -10.13
CA THR A 150 3.84 -5.61 -9.66
C THR A 150 3.73 -6.27 -8.28
N PHE A 151 4.82 -6.87 -7.81
CA PHE A 151 4.84 -7.49 -6.48
C PHE A 151 4.70 -6.45 -5.38
N HIS A 152 4.05 -6.84 -4.29
CA HIS A 152 3.96 -6.00 -3.11
C HIS A 152 5.34 -5.83 -2.45
N PRO A 153 5.72 -4.64 -1.96
CA PRO A 153 7.04 -4.39 -1.37
C PRO A 153 7.39 -5.32 -0.20
N ALA A 154 6.40 -5.73 0.59
CA ALA A 154 6.60 -6.70 1.67
C ALA A 154 7.07 -8.08 1.15
N TYR A 155 6.63 -8.49 -0.04
CA TYR A 155 7.09 -9.72 -0.68
C TYR A 155 8.56 -9.60 -1.10
N VAL A 156 8.92 -8.52 -1.79
CA VAL A 156 10.30 -8.25 -2.23
C VAL A 156 11.25 -8.22 -1.05
N ARG A 157 10.85 -7.61 0.07
CA ARG A 157 11.65 -7.55 1.30
C ARG A 157 11.95 -8.92 1.89
N ARG A 158 10.98 -9.85 1.88
CA ARG A 158 11.20 -11.22 2.37
C ARG A 158 12.23 -11.97 1.51
N PHE A 159 12.18 -11.82 0.20
CA PHE A 159 13.13 -12.47 -0.71
C PHE A 159 14.54 -11.91 -0.59
N ASN A 160 14.72 -10.59 -0.44
CA ASN A 160 16.04 -9.98 -0.26
C ASN A 160 16.64 -10.33 1.11
N GLY A 161 15.83 -10.54 2.15
CA GLY A 161 16.29 -11.03 3.44
C GLY A 161 16.91 -12.43 3.37
N HIS A 162 16.37 -13.33 2.57
CA HIS A 162 16.95 -14.67 2.35
C HIS A 162 18.24 -14.67 1.51
N ARG A 163 18.49 -13.66 0.70
CA ARG A 163 19.77 -13.53 -0.03
C ARG A 163 20.92 -12.98 0.83
N GLN A 164 20.61 -12.20 1.85
CA GLN A 164 21.62 -11.65 2.77
C GLN A 164 22.02 -12.60 3.89
N SER A 165 21.33 -13.71 4.09
CA SER A 165 21.66 -14.73 5.08
C SER A 165 22.56 -15.85 4.57
N ARG A 166 23.16 -15.74 3.38
CA ARG A 166 24.30 -16.58 3.00
C ARG A 166 25.58 -15.94 3.51
N PRO A 167 26.30 -16.55 4.44
CA PRO A 167 27.63 -16.08 4.84
C PRO A 167 28.59 -16.31 3.67
N SER A 168 28.82 -15.29 2.86
CA SER A 168 30.01 -15.26 2.03
C SER A 168 31.18 -14.94 2.94
N GLY A 169 31.93 -15.98 3.34
CA GLY A 169 33.24 -15.79 3.92
C GLY A 169 34.13 -15.06 2.93
N LEU A 170 34.34 -13.80 3.15
CA LEU A 170 35.55 -13.09 2.73
C LEU A 170 35.79 -11.94 3.72
N LYS A 171 36.84 -12.14 4.53
CA LYS A 171 37.43 -11.07 5.32
C LYS A 171 37.98 -10.03 4.36
N CYS A 172 37.60 -8.78 4.51
CA CYS A 172 38.33 -7.66 3.96
C CYS A 172 38.60 -6.62 5.04
N ALA A 173 39.82 -6.12 5.00
CA ALA A 173 40.54 -5.34 6.01
C ALA A 173 39.99 -3.93 6.19
N LYS A 174 40.31 -3.37 7.34
CA LYS A 174 40.05 -2.00 7.80
C LYS A 174 40.87 -0.96 7.03
N SER A 175 40.27 0.17 6.72
CA SER A 175 40.83 1.53 6.71
C SER A 175 39.67 2.50 6.54
N GLY A 176 39.38 3.43 7.38
CA GLY A 176 40.06 4.58 7.86
C GLY A 176 39.23 5.80 7.53
N SER A 177 38.61 6.41 8.57
CA SER A 177 38.22 7.83 8.79
C SER A 177 37.98 8.79 7.62
N HIS A 178 36.88 9.52 7.63
CA HIS A 178 36.80 10.96 7.93
C HIS A 178 35.35 11.44 7.90
N GLY A 179 34.96 12.21 8.89
CA GLY A 179 33.63 12.81 9.02
C GLY A 179 33.55 14.12 8.25
N THR A 180 32.37 14.55 7.98
CA THR A 180 31.98 15.97 7.92
C THR A 180 30.50 16.15 8.14
N SER A 181 30.18 16.90 9.15
CA SER A 181 28.88 17.44 9.54
C SER A 181 28.44 18.53 8.57
N LEU A 182 27.18 18.57 8.20
CA LEU A 182 26.53 19.81 7.76
C LEU A 182 25.05 19.86 8.15
N ARG A 183 24.64 21.06 8.52
CA ARG A 183 23.52 21.52 9.33
C ARG A 183 22.17 21.62 8.59
N LYS A 184 21.14 21.66 9.44
CA LYS A 184 19.72 21.94 9.22
C LYS A 184 19.42 23.26 8.50
N SER A 185 18.34 23.25 7.73
CA SER A 185 17.36 24.34 7.56
C SER A 185 16.07 23.68 7.08
N GLY A 186 14.93 23.73 7.70
CA GLY A 186 14.05 24.83 8.01
C GLY A 186 13.04 24.98 6.85
N GLY A 187 11.77 24.49 6.95
CA GLY A 187 10.76 24.71 5.91
C GLY A 187 9.37 24.20 6.28
N THR A 188 8.59 25.06 6.77
CA THR A 188 7.18 25.44 6.60
C THR A 188 6.12 24.31 6.55
N LEU A 189 5.29 24.34 7.59
CA LEU A 189 3.99 23.69 7.72
C LEU A 189 3.01 24.21 6.65
N VAL A 190 2.35 23.33 5.94
CA VAL A 190 1.17 23.61 5.13
C VAL A 190 0.00 22.91 5.78
N GLU A 191 -1.02 23.68 6.13
CA GLU A 191 -2.26 23.24 6.76
C GLU A 191 -3.07 22.29 5.85
N PRO A 192 -3.87 21.37 6.44
CA PRO A 192 -4.71 20.45 5.70
C PRO A 192 -6.04 21.12 5.30
N ALA A 193 -6.39 21.00 4.04
CA ALA A 193 -7.68 21.40 3.51
C ALA A 193 -8.75 20.34 3.78
N ASP A 194 -9.88 20.82 4.27
CA ASP A 194 -11.25 20.27 4.37
C ASP A 194 -11.47 18.76 4.21
N GLU A 195 -11.79 18.14 5.32
CA GLU A 195 -12.37 16.81 5.43
C GLU A 195 -13.87 16.86 5.09
N MET A 196 -14.22 16.31 3.92
CA MET A 196 -15.59 15.85 3.70
C MET A 196 -15.76 14.50 4.40
N GLU A 197 -16.40 14.53 5.54
CA GLU A 197 -16.89 13.39 6.31
C GLU A 197 -17.98 12.67 5.50
N GLN A 198 -17.60 11.61 4.78
CA GLN A 198 -18.55 10.67 4.19
C GLN A 198 -18.57 9.42 5.05
N GLU A 199 -19.70 9.15 5.66
CA GLU A 199 -19.95 7.89 6.36
C GLU A 199 -19.68 6.69 5.46
N PRO A 200 -19.05 5.62 5.99
CA PRO A 200 -18.79 4.43 5.20
C PRO A 200 -20.13 3.76 4.80
N PRO A 201 -20.23 3.24 3.57
CA PRO A 201 -21.41 2.50 3.18
C PRO A 201 -21.60 1.31 4.12
N ASN A 202 -22.80 1.19 4.65
CA ASN A 202 -23.21 0.10 5.54
C ASN A 202 -23.23 -1.22 4.75
N CYS A 203 -22.17 -2.00 4.83
CA CYS A 203 -22.02 -3.30 4.18
C CYS A 203 -22.69 -4.46 4.96
N ALA A 204 -23.40 -4.14 6.01
CA ALA A 204 -24.20 -5.11 6.76
C ALA A 204 -25.62 -5.04 6.25
N LYS A 205 -25.98 -5.86 5.27
CA LYS A 205 -27.28 -6.50 5.00
C LYS A 205 -27.42 -6.83 3.50
N GLY A 206 -26.85 -7.94 3.11
CA GLY A 206 -27.33 -8.71 1.96
C GLY A 206 -27.78 -10.06 2.52
N ARG A 207 -29.04 -10.34 2.39
CA ARG A 207 -29.67 -11.62 2.73
C ARG A 207 -29.10 -12.75 1.88
#